data_0a75a61fe2d8879070123f72ecf632e6
#
_entry.id   0a75a61fe2d8879070123f72ecf632e6
#
_cell.length_a   1.000
_cell.length_b   1.000
_cell.length_c   1.000
_cell.angle_alpha   90.00
_cell.angle_beta   90.00
_cell.angle_gamma   90.00
#
_symmetry.space_group_name_H-M   'P 1'
#
loop_
_entity.id
_entity.type
_entity.pdbx_description
1 polymer ?
#
loop_
_entity_poly.entity_id
_entity_poly.type
_entity_poly.pdbx_seq_one_letter_code
_entity_poly.pdbx_strand_id
1 'polypeptide(L)'
;MRWTLLSLTLLCAIAAADPKSHYMIHCMGCHLKDGSGLPPEVPAFDNKLGILAASDKGREYLVAIPGASQSPIKDAELAGVLNWILAMYADQPSYQPFLESEINHYRHKPITNPARLRHELLGATN
;
A
#
# COMPACT_ATOMS: atom_id res chain seq x y z
N MET A 1 -24.58 16.94 52.48
CA MET A 1 -24.68 15.76 51.58
C MET A 1 -24.16 16.21 50.23
N ARG A 2 -22.86 15.91 49.90
CA ARG A 2 -22.16 16.37 48.66
C ARG A 2 -22.24 15.24 47.64
N TRP A 3 -23.02 15.43 46.57
CA TRP A 3 -23.08 14.49 45.47
C TRP A 3 -21.95 14.83 44.50
N THR A 4 -20.92 14.00 44.46
CA THR A 4 -19.88 14.03 43.45
C THR A 4 -20.41 13.33 42.20
N LEU A 5 -20.75 14.12 41.16
CA LEU A 5 -21.06 13.61 39.83
C LEU A 5 -19.76 13.09 39.19
N LEU A 6 -19.64 11.78 39.12
CA LEU A 6 -18.56 11.10 38.40
C LEU A 6 -18.85 11.19 36.91
N SER A 7 -18.23 12.15 36.19
CA SER A 7 -18.32 12.25 34.75
C SER A 7 -17.52 11.12 34.10
N LEU A 8 -18.22 10.10 33.63
CA LEU A 8 -17.64 9.01 32.81
C LEU A 8 -17.40 9.52 31.41
N THR A 9 -16.18 9.97 31.10
CA THR A 9 -15.77 10.31 29.74
C THR A 9 -15.60 9.02 28.92
N LEU A 10 -16.56 8.75 28.01
CA LEU A 10 -16.49 7.66 27.05
C LEU A 10 -15.42 8.00 26.01
N LEU A 11 -14.21 7.44 26.15
CA LEU A 11 -13.18 7.50 25.09
C LEU A 11 -13.64 6.60 23.93
N CYS A 12 -14.20 7.23 22.90
CA CYS A 12 -14.48 6.55 21.63
C CYS A 12 -13.14 6.33 20.93
N ALA A 13 -12.56 5.13 21.06
CA ALA A 13 -11.41 4.73 20.25
C ALA A 13 -11.85 4.66 18.80
N ILE A 14 -11.37 5.57 17.96
CA ILE A 14 -11.53 5.49 16.50
C ILE A 14 -10.69 4.29 16.04
N ALA A 15 -11.33 3.15 15.83
CA ALA A 15 -10.69 2.00 15.21
C ALA A 15 -10.31 2.38 13.77
N ALA A 16 -9.02 2.56 13.49
CA ALA A 16 -8.53 2.63 12.12
C ALA A 16 -8.84 1.28 11.44
N ALA A 17 -9.36 1.33 10.21
CA ALA A 17 -9.66 0.10 9.50
C ALA A 17 -8.36 -0.67 9.24
N ASP A 18 -8.42 -2.00 9.43
CA ASP A 18 -7.31 -2.92 9.23
C ASP A 18 -6.83 -2.89 7.76
N PRO A 19 -5.52 -2.90 7.49
CA PRO A 19 -4.96 -2.88 6.12
C PRO A 19 -5.50 -3.98 5.21
N LYS A 20 -5.76 -5.18 5.74
CA LYS A 20 -6.38 -6.28 5.00
C LYS A 20 -7.81 -5.93 4.56
N SER A 21 -8.57 -5.26 5.38
CA SER A 21 -9.92 -4.80 5.04
C SER A 21 -9.88 -3.77 3.92
N HIS A 22 -8.95 -2.82 3.95
CA HIS A 22 -8.74 -1.87 2.85
C HIS A 22 -8.33 -2.59 1.55
N TYR A 23 -7.44 -3.58 1.63
CA TYR A 23 -7.08 -4.40 0.48
C TYR A 23 -8.31 -5.08 -0.13
N MET A 24 -9.13 -5.73 0.68
CA MET A 24 -10.32 -6.44 0.22
C MET A 24 -11.33 -5.52 -0.47
N ILE A 25 -11.48 -4.29 0.01
CA ILE A 25 -12.45 -3.34 -0.54
C ILE A 25 -11.93 -2.64 -1.79
N HIS A 26 -10.65 -2.26 -1.82
CA HIS A 26 -10.11 -1.33 -2.83
C HIS A 26 -9.13 -1.94 -3.82
N CYS A 27 -8.56 -3.13 -3.54
CA CYS A 27 -7.48 -3.72 -4.33
C CYS A 27 -7.85 -5.11 -4.89
N MET A 28 -8.61 -5.90 -4.13
CA MET A 28 -8.91 -7.30 -4.45
C MET A 28 -9.71 -7.47 -5.75
N GLY A 29 -10.45 -6.45 -6.19
CA GLY A 29 -11.19 -6.49 -7.46
C GLY A 29 -10.30 -6.72 -8.67
N CYS A 30 -9.06 -6.21 -8.65
CA CYS A 30 -8.08 -6.39 -9.72
C CYS A 30 -6.96 -7.37 -9.33
N HIS A 31 -6.51 -7.34 -8.06
CA HIS A 31 -5.41 -8.17 -7.59
C HIS A 31 -5.83 -9.54 -7.07
N LEU A 32 -7.14 -9.82 -7.01
CA LEU A 32 -7.74 -11.03 -6.50
C LEU A 32 -7.40 -11.31 -5.02
N LYS A 33 -8.02 -12.33 -4.44
CA LYS A 33 -7.87 -12.65 -3.02
C LYS A 33 -6.46 -13.16 -2.67
N ASP A 34 -5.84 -13.83 -3.63
CA ASP A 34 -4.53 -14.48 -3.50
C ASP A 34 -3.38 -13.65 -4.09
N GLY A 35 -3.65 -12.45 -4.58
CA GLY A 35 -2.65 -11.58 -5.20
C GLY A 35 -2.22 -11.99 -6.60
N SER A 36 -2.88 -12.96 -7.24
CA SER A 36 -2.51 -13.44 -8.59
C SER A 36 -2.71 -12.41 -9.70
N GLY A 37 -3.57 -11.41 -9.46
CA GLY A 37 -3.84 -10.36 -10.43
C GLY A 37 -4.54 -10.85 -11.69
N LEU A 38 -4.47 -10.04 -12.73
CA LEU A 38 -5.05 -10.30 -14.08
C LEU A 38 -3.98 -9.97 -15.13
N PRO A 39 -2.93 -10.79 -15.29
CA PRO A 39 -1.86 -10.53 -16.24
C PRO A 39 -2.36 -10.49 -17.68
N PRO A 40 -1.76 -9.66 -18.57
CA PRO A 40 -0.60 -8.79 -18.30
C PRO A 40 -0.95 -7.43 -17.67
N GLU A 41 -2.24 -7.04 -17.62
CA GLU A 41 -2.70 -5.69 -17.23
C GLU A 41 -2.47 -5.43 -15.74
N VAL A 42 -2.79 -6.41 -14.90
CA VAL A 42 -2.58 -6.34 -13.45
C VAL A 42 -1.59 -7.43 -13.05
N PRO A 43 -0.32 -7.07 -12.81
CA PRO A 43 0.69 -8.05 -12.41
C PRO A 43 0.34 -8.74 -11.10
N ALA A 44 0.71 -10.02 -10.99
CA ALA A 44 0.64 -10.75 -9.74
C ALA A 44 1.59 -10.12 -8.69
N PHE A 45 1.21 -10.24 -7.44
CA PHE A 45 2.11 -10.00 -6.33
C PHE A 45 3.04 -11.20 -6.18
N ASP A 46 4.33 -10.94 -6.30
CA ASP A 46 5.39 -11.93 -6.23
C ASP A 46 6.62 -11.35 -5.51
N ASN A 47 7.70 -12.11 -5.43
CA ASN A 47 8.97 -11.70 -4.81
C ASN A 47 9.57 -10.43 -5.44
N LYS A 48 9.19 -10.05 -6.66
CA LYS A 48 9.64 -8.81 -7.32
C LYS A 48 9.15 -7.55 -6.59
N LEU A 49 8.10 -7.65 -5.78
CA LEU A 49 7.66 -6.54 -4.91
C LEU A 49 8.77 -6.09 -3.96
N GLY A 50 9.50 -7.03 -3.36
CA GLY A 50 10.64 -6.74 -2.50
C GLY A 50 11.76 -6.00 -3.23
N ILE A 51 12.06 -6.40 -4.48
CA ILE A 51 13.02 -5.72 -5.34
C ILE A 51 12.60 -4.27 -5.62
N LEU A 52 11.34 -4.06 -5.99
CA LEU A 52 10.80 -2.71 -6.21
C LEU A 52 10.84 -1.87 -4.93
N ALA A 53 10.42 -2.42 -3.81
CA ALA A 53 10.39 -1.71 -2.53
C ALA A 53 11.79 -1.37 -1.96
N ALA A 54 12.85 -2.00 -2.46
CA ALA A 54 14.23 -1.78 -2.03
C ALA A 54 14.90 -0.54 -2.66
N SER A 55 14.29 0.10 -3.66
CA SER A 55 14.84 1.28 -4.34
C SER A 55 13.85 2.45 -4.35
N ASP A 56 14.35 3.69 -4.32
CA ASP A 56 13.49 4.89 -4.34
C ASP A 56 12.58 4.93 -5.56
N LYS A 57 13.09 4.57 -6.73
CA LYS A 57 12.31 4.53 -7.97
C LYS A 57 11.25 3.43 -7.98
N GLY A 58 11.56 2.28 -7.40
CA GLY A 58 10.58 1.20 -7.25
C GLY A 58 9.50 1.54 -6.23
N ARG A 59 9.85 2.23 -5.14
CA ARG A 59 8.90 2.74 -4.15
C ARG A 59 7.98 3.80 -4.75
N GLU A 60 8.54 4.77 -5.50
CA GLU A 60 7.76 5.73 -6.28
C GLU A 60 6.78 5.01 -7.22
N TYR A 61 7.24 3.99 -7.95
CA TYR A 61 6.39 3.17 -8.81
C TYR A 61 5.22 2.55 -8.05
N LEU A 62 5.49 1.85 -6.94
CA LEU A 62 4.46 1.14 -6.16
C LEU A 62 3.36 2.08 -5.64
N VAL A 63 3.69 3.32 -5.32
CA VAL A 63 2.73 4.33 -4.84
C VAL A 63 1.99 5.03 -5.98
N ALA A 64 2.69 5.34 -7.07
CA ALA A 64 2.18 6.21 -8.14
C ALA A 64 1.41 5.47 -9.24
N ILE A 65 1.43 4.12 -9.28
CA ILE A 65 0.61 3.35 -10.22
C ILE A 65 -0.88 3.67 -10.02
N PRO A 66 -1.68 3.71 -11.11
CA PRO A 66 -3.08 4.17 -11.04
C PRO A 66 -3.93 3.48 -9.98
N GLY A 67 -3.78 2.16 -9.81
CA GLY A 67 -4.54 1.39 -8.81
C GLY A 67 -4.27 1.84 -7.37
N ALA A 68 -3.02 2.19 -7.04
CA ALA A 68 -2.64 2.69 -5.72
C ALA A 68 -2.94 4.19 -5.58
N SER A 69 -2.43 5.02 -6.51
CA SER A 69 -2.52 6.48 -6.41
C SER A 69 -3.95 7.01 -6.45
N GLN A 70 -4.85 6.36 -7.19
CA GLN A 70 -6.25 6.77 -7.35
C GLN A 70 -7.20 6.08 -6.36
N SER A 71 -6.72 5.22 -5.49
CA SER A 71 -7.57 4.57 -4.48
C SER A 71 -8.17 5.63 -3.53
N PRO A 72 -9.46 5.49 -3.12
CA PRO A 72 -10.15 6.49 -2.31
C PRO A 72 -9.87 6.38 -0.81
N ILE A 73 -8.65 5.97 -0.44
CA ILE A 73 -8.19 5.83 0.95
C ILE A 73 -7.14 6.89 1.27
N LYS A 74 -6.96 7.20 2.56
CA LYS A 74 -5.98 8.18 3.03
C LYS A 74 -4.55 7.67 2.86
N ASP A 75 -3.59 8.57 2.88
CA ASP A 75 -2.18 8.23 2.69
C ASP A 75 -1.67 7.26 3.76
N ALA A 76 -2.05 7.46 5.03
CA ALA A 76 -1.72 6.54 6.12
C ALA A 76 -2.31 5.13 5.89
N GLU A 77 -3.54 5.05 5.39
CA GLU A 77 -4.21 3.79 5.08
C GLU A 77 -3.55 3.08 3.89
N LEU A 78 -3.17 3.83 2.84
CA LEU A 78 -2.44 3.28 1.70
C LEU A 78 -1.05 2.77 2.11
N ALA A 79 -0.33 3.50 2.98
CA ALA A 79 0.92 3.03 3.55
C ALA A 79 0.73 1.69 4.28
N GLY A 80 -0.31 1.58 5.09
CA GLY A 80 -0.67 0.34 5.77
C GLY A 80 -0.95 -0.81 4.80
N VAL A 81 -1.72 -0.57 3.74
CA VAL A 81 -2.03 -1.57 2.70
C VAL A 81 -0.76 -2.04 1.98
N LEU A 82 0.09 -1.12 1.53
CA LEU A 82 1.34 -1.47 0.85
C LEU A 82 2.27 -2.28 1.76
N ASN A 83 2.41 -1.90 3.02
CA ASN A 83 3.18 -2.65 4.00
C ASN A 83 2.61 -4.05 4.24
N TRP A 84 1.29 -4.18 4.30
CA TRP A 84 0.64 -5.48 4.43
C TRP A 84 0.86 -6.36 3.20
N ILE A 85 0.74 -5.82 1.98
CA ILE A 85 1.02 -6.53 0.72
C ILE A 85 2.48 -7.02 0.70
N LEU A 86 3.43 -6.16 1.04
CA LEU A 86 4.84 -6.52 1.09
C LEU A 86 5.11 -7.64 2.10
N ALA A 87 4.51 -7.56 3.29
CA ALA A 87 4.66 -8.59 4.31
C ALA A 87 4.08 -9.95 3.88
N MET A 88 3.05 -9.94 3.02
CA MET A 88 2.39 -11.17 2.56
C MET A 88 3.08 -11.82 1.35
N TYR A 89 3.69 -11.03 0.46
CA TYR A 89 4.11 -11.52 -0.86
C TYR A 89 5.59 -11.27 -1.19
N ALA A 90 6.32 -10.45 -0.42
CA ALA A 90 7.74 -10.23 -0.65
C ALA A 90 8.58 -11.24 0.16
N ASP A 91 9.45 -11.99 -0.52
CA ASP A 91 10.25 -13.06 0.12
C ASP A 91 11.34 -12.55 1.07
N GLN A 92 11.78 -11.29 0.91
CA GLN A 92 12.89 -10.73 1.70
C GLN A 92 12.53 -9.33 2.23
N PRO A 93 12.68 -9.09 3.54
CA PRO A 93 12.43 -7.78 4.14
C PRO A 93 13.66 -6.85 3.99
N SER A 94 14.18 -6.68 2.79
CA SER A 94 15.28 -5.72 2.52
C SER A 94 14.81 -4.30 2.27
N TYR A 95 13.56 -4.00 2.57
CA TYR A 95 12.92 -2.70 2.38
C TYR A 95 12.50 -2.07 3.72
N GLN A 96 12.44 -0.75 3.76
CA GLN A 96 11.84 -0.03 4.88
C GLN A 96 10.32 0.04 4.71
N PRO A 97 9.52 0.01 5.79
CA PRO A 97 8.08 0.23 5.69
C PRO A 97 7.76 1.56 5.01
N PHE A 98 6.67 1.60 4.24
CA PHE A 98 6.14 2.86 3.71
C PHE A 98 5.60 3.72 4.84
N LEU A 99 5.88 5.02 4.77
CA LEU A 99 5.36 6.03 5.68
C LEU A 99 4.30 6.88 4.98
N GLU A 100 3.36 7.44 5.73
CA GLU A 100 2.34 8.36 5.21
C GLU A 100 2.96 9.52 4.40
N SER A 101 4.04 10.12 4.91
CA SER A 101 4.75 11.22 4.23
C SER A 101 5.31 10.82 2.87
N GLU A 102 5.76 9.59 2.71
CA GLU A 102 6.26 9.05 1.45
C GLU A 102 5.11 8.81 0.46
N ILE A 103 3.98 8.26 0.93
CA ILE A 103 2.79 8.13 0.12
C ILE A 103 2.35 9.50 -0.42
N ASN A 104 2.23 10.49 0.44
CA ASN A 104 1.88 11.85 0.07
C ASN A 104 2.83 12.44 -1.00
N HIS A 105 4.13 12.18 -0.85
CA HIS A 105 5.15 12.66 -1.80
C HIS A 105 5.02 12.04 -3.20
N TYR A 106 4.74 10.74 -3.28
CA TYR A 106 4.72 10.01 -4.57
C TYR A 106 3.33 9.91 -5.21
N ARG A 107 2.26 9.93 -4.42
CA ARG A 107 0.89 9.64 -4.88
C ARG A 107 0.42 10.52 -6.03
N HIS A 108 0.89 11.76 -6.08
CA HIS A 108 0.49 12.75 -7.08
C HIS A 108 1.42 12.82 -8.30
N LYS A 109 2.38 11.90 -8.41
CA LYS A 109 3.30 11.83 -9.55
C LYS A 109 2.72 10.91 -10.63
N PRO A 110 2.34 11.42 -11.81
CA PRO A 110 1.73 10.59 -12.84
C PRO A 110 2.74 9.63 -13.45
N ILE A 111 2.35 8.38 -13.63
CA ILE A 111 3.10 7.39 -14.41
C ILE A 111 2.41 7.20 -15.75
N THR A 112 3.10 7.56 -16.83
CA THR A 112 2.55 7.50 -18.19
C THR A 112 2.44 6.06 -18.72
N ASN A 113 3.41 5.21 -18.36
CA ASN A 113 3.45 3.81 -18.81
C ASN A 113 3.95 2.90 -17.68
N PRO A 114 3.05 2.43 -16.80
CA PRO A 114 3.42 1.59 -15.66
C PRO A 114 4.09 0.27 -16.06
N ALA A 115 3.64 -0.37 -17.14
CA ALA A 115 4.18 -1.65 -17.58
C ALA A 115 5.65 -1.52 -18.06
N ARG A 116 5.94 -0.49 -18.85
CA ARG A 116 7.30 -0.20 -19.30
C ARG A 116 8.21 0.13 -18.11
N LEU A 117 7.77 1.02 -17.21
CA LEU A 117 8.56 1.40 -16.04
C LEU A 117 8.85 0.19 -15.14
N ARG A 118 7.85 -0.69 -14.92
CA ARG A 118 8.06 -1.94 -14.18
C ARG A 118 9.15 -2.81 -14.82
N HIS A 119 9.11 -2.96 -16.14
CA HIS A 119 10.11 -3.74 -16.88
C HIS A 119 11.51 -3.15 -16.73
N GLU A 120 11.65 -1.82 -16.86
CA GLU A 120 12.93 -1.12 -16.69
C GLU A 120 13.49 -1.29 -15.27
N LEU A 121 12.64 -1.13 -14.25
CA LEU A 121 13.04 -1.27 -12.84
C LEU A 121 13.49 -2.68 -12.48
N LEU A 122 12.83 -3.69 -13.03
CA LEU A 122 13.16 -5.11 -12.77
C LEU A 122 14.32 -5.61 -13.66
N GLY A 123 14.52 -5.03 -14.83
CA GLY A 123 15.64 -5.37 -15.72
C GLY A 123 16.97 -4.74 -15.30
N ALA A 124 16.94 -3.63 -14.56
CA ALA A 124 18.15 -2.96 -14.07
C ALA A 124 18.82 -3.69 -12.87
N THR A 125 18.22 -4.76 -12.38
CA THR A 125 18.70 -5.55 -11.22
C THR A 125 19.41 -6.85 -11.61
N ASN A 126 19.69 -7.08 -12.92
CA ASN A 126 20.44 -8.23 -13.42
C ASN A 126 21.94 -7.92 -13.58
#